data_b05d2147f4302f90f59f2e6f16e3e0f4
#
_entry.id   b05d2147f4302f90f59f2e6f16e3e0f4
#
_cell.length_a   1.000
_cell.length_b   1.000
_cell.length_c   1.000
_cell.angle_alpha   90.00
_cell.angle_beta   90.00
_cell.angle_gamma   90.00
#
_symmetry.space_group_name_H-M   'P 1'
#
loop_
_entity.id
_entity.type
_entity.pdbx_description
1 polymer ?
#
loop_
_entity_poly.entity_id
_entity_poly.type
_entity_poly.pdbx_seq_one_letter_code
_entity_poly.pdbx_strand_id
1 'polypeptide(L)'
;MELQLFGINHKTSNVSDRERFIINESNQFLLNTLIKDKYKNIIFSFFGLSTCNRSEIYILGKKGVIKSFFEEASKLFYLNEINISQFYFLQDEDAFIHMCKVAAGIDSQVLGEQEIFGQYKNAITLSKSIGVMDSNLQRYANKAIEVVRKVRTNTNIGVNPLSISGLSLKLIKNIFENPIDQKILVIGAGSLAQDVIKNLYNKGVRDIRAVNRSVKEIIISDSFGIVSSPLSTLHS
;
A
#
# COMPACT_ATOMS: atom_id res chain seq x y z
N MET A 1 -20.95 1.51 18.94
CA MET A 1 -20.18 1.31 17.68
C MET A 1 -18.73 1.49 18.00
N GLU A 2 -17.88 0.60 17.52
CA GLU A 2 -16.44 0.57 17.78
C GLU A 2 -15.69 0.49 16.45
N LEU A 3 -14.61 1.23 16.33
CA LEU A 3 -13.68 1.11 15.21
C LEU A 3 -12.84 -0.14 15.44
N GLN A 4 -12.78 -1.02 14.45
CA GLN A 4 -12.01 -2.25 14.51
C GLN A 4 -11.31 -2.46 13.18
N LEU A 5 -10.19 -3.16 13.18
CA LEU A 5 -9.50 -3.54 11.97
C LEU A 5 -8.82 -4.91 12.10
N PHE A 6 -8.65 -5.54 10.98
CA PHE A 6 -7.67 -6.61 10.81
C PHE A 6 -6.88 -6.39 9.53
N GLY A 7 -5.66 -6.91 9.50
CA GLY A 7 -4.80 -6.80 8.34
C GLY A 7 -3.50 -7.56 8.47
N ILE A 8 -2.75 -7.54 7.39
CA ILE A 8 -1.37 -8.02 7.31
C ILE A 8 -0.49 -6.92 6.74
N ASN A 9 0.79 -6.93 7.07
CA ASN A 9 1.75 -5.98 6.52
C ASN A 9 3.14 -6.61 6.32
N HIS A 10 4.08 -5.81 5.81
CA HIS A 10 5.45 -6.23 5.52
C HIS A 10 6.24 -6.72 6.75
N LYS A 11 5.79 -6.43 7.98
CA LYS A 11 6.42 -6.88 9.23
C LYS A 11 5.92 -8.26 9.65
N THR A 12 4.69 -8.60 9.26
CA THR A 12 4.00 -9.81 9.73
C THR A 12 3.87 -10.89 8.67
N SER A 13 4.04 -10.56 7.37
CA SER A 13 3.80 -11.48 6.27
C SER A 13 4.79 -11.31 5.11
N ASN A 14 4.97 -12.36 4.33
CA ASN A 14 5.70 -12.30 3.06
C ASN A 14 4.87 -11.63 1.95
N VAL A 15 5.50 -11.38 0.80
CA VAL A 15 4.85 -10.70 -0.34
C VAL A 15 3.70 -11.55 -0.91
N SER A 16 3.92 -12.87 -1.08
CA SER A 16 2.93 -13.78 -1.67
C SER A 16 1.63 -13.81 -0.86
N ASP A 17 1.71 -13.80 0.47
CA ASP A 17 0.53 -13.80 1.34
C ASP A 17 -0.22 -12.47 1.27
N ARG A 18 0.49 -11.33 1.19
CA ARG A 18 -0.15 -10.03 0.98
C ARG A 18 -0.85 -9.92 -0.37
N GLU A 19 -0.26 -10.47 -1.44
CA GLU A 19 -0.85 -10.49 -2.79
C GLU A 19 -2.14 -11.32 -2.86
N ARG A 20 -2.33 -12.29 -1.99
CA ARG A 20 -3.58 -13.04 -1.86
C ARG A 20 -4.69 -12.21 -1.18
N PHE A 21 -4.32 -11.32 -0.26
CA PHE A 21 -5.26 -10.48 0.49
C PHE A 21 -5.35 -9.06 -0.10
N ILE A 22 -5.69 -8.95 -1.38
CA ILE A 22 -5.88 -7.64 -2.03
C ILE A 22 -7.33 -7.19 -1.88
N ILE A 23 -7.55 -5.93 -1.44
CA ILE A 23 -8.87 -5.35 -1.26
C ILE A 23 -9.09 -4.31 -2.36
N ASN A 24 -9.46 -4.80 -3.53
CA ASN A 24 -9.88 -4.00 -4.67
C ASN A 24 -11.40 -3.73 -4.64
N GLU A 25 -11.93 -3.06 -5.64
CA GLU A 25 -13.34 -2.74 -5.76
C GLU A 25 -14.22 -4.01 -5.74
N SER A 26 -13.88 -5.03 -6.53
CA SER A 26 -14.64 -6.29 -6.61
C SER A 26 -14.69 -6.99 -5.25
N ASN A 27 -13.58 -7.02 -4.54
CA ASN A 27 -13.48 -7.63 -3.21
C ASN A 27 -14.28 -6.84 -2.16
N GLN A 28 -14.36 -5.52 -2.28
CA GLN A 28 -15.22 -4.71 -1.41
C GLN A 28 -16.71 -4.98 -1.68
N PHE A 29 -17.13 -5.25 -2.92
CA PHE A 29 -18.50 -5.69 -3.20
C PHE A 29 -18.81 -7.05 -2.58
N LEU A 30 -17.90 -8.02 -2.62
CA LEU A 30 -18.06 -9.31 -1.96
C LEU A 30 -18.19 -9.17 -0.45
N LEU A 31 -17.35 -8.35 0.17
CA LEU A 31 -17.45 -8.04 1.61
C LEU A 31 -18.78 -7.37 1.96
N ASN A 32 -19.25 -6.44 1.14
CA ASN A 32 -20.54 -5.78 1.35
C ASN A 32 -21.71 -6.78 1.29
N THR A 33 -21.66 -7.74 0.37
CA THR A 33 -22.64 -8.81 0.29
C THR A 33 -22.60 -9.68 1.55
N LEU A 34 -21.43 -10.11 1.99
CA LEU A 34 -21.26 -10.85 3.25
C LEU A 34 -21.83 -10.09 4.45
N ILE A 35 -21.56 -8.77 4.54
CA ILE A 35 -22.07 -7.92 5.62
C ILE A 35 -23.60 -7.85 5.58
N LYS A 36 -24.19 -7.66 4.41
CA LYS A 36 -25.65 -7.61 4.26
C LYS A 36 -26.34 -8.92 4.64
N ASP A 37 -25.70 -10.04 4.34
CA ASP A 37 -26.27 -11.37 4.55
C ASP A 37 -26.11 -11.83 6.01
N LYS A 38 -24.92 -11.70 6.60
CA LYS A 38 -24.59 -12.29 7.89
C LYS A 38 -24.39 -11.28 9.02
N TYR A 39 -24.03 -10.02 8.70
CA TYR A 39 -23.64 -9.00 9.68
C TYR A 39 -24.52 -7.76 9.65
N LYS A 40 -25.71 -7.86 9.06
CA LYS A 40 -26.71 -6.79 9.05
C LYS A 40 -26.99 -6.30 10.47
N ASN A 41 -26.93 -4.99 10.69
CA ASN A 41 -27.08 -4.36 12.01
C ASN A 41 -25.98 -4.73 13.04
N ILE A 42 -24.88 -5.33 12.59
CA ILE A 42 -23.70 -5.66 13.39
C ILE A 42 -22.50 -4.88 12.88
N ILE A 43 -22.23 -4.92 11.57
CA ILE A 43 -21.26 -4.08 10.88
C ILE A 43 -22.03 -3.03 10.09
N PHE A 44 -21.70 -1.76 10.31
CA PHE A 44 -22.43 -0.62 9.73
C PHE A 44 -21.71 -0.03 8.54
N SER A 45 -20.38 -0.12 8.53
CA SER A 45 -19.55 0.53 7.55
C SER A 45 -18.16 -0.07 7.52
N PHE A 46 -17.49 -0.02 6.37
CA PHE A 46 -16.10 -0.45 6.25
C PHE A 46 -15.36 0.29 5.14
N PHE A 47 -14.05 0.24 5.14
CA PHE A 47 -13.19 0.51 3.98
C PHE A 47 -11.98 -0.41 3.99
N GLY A 48 -11.44 -0.68 2.80
CA GLY A 48 -10.25 -1.48 2.61
C GLY A 48 -9.08 -0.66 2.09
N LEU A 49 -7.89 -0.90 2.64
CA LEU A 49 -6.63 -0.32 2.19
C LEU A 49 -5.69 -1.43 1.76
N SER A 50 -5.33 -1.47 0.48
CA SER A 50 -4.31 -2.39 -0.04
C SER A 50 -3.22 -1.62 -0.77
N THR A 51 -1.98 -1.98 -0.45
CA THR A 51 -0.74 -1.47 -1.06
C THR A 51 0.24 -2.64 -1.24
N CYS A 52 1.42 -2.43 -1.80
CA CYS A 52 2.45 -3.47 -1.85
C CYS A 52 2.92 -3.92 -0.44
N ASN A 53 2.73 -3.08 0.58
CA ASN A 53 3.28 -3.31 1.91
C ASN A 53 2.24 -3.68 2.97
N ARG A 54 0.94 -3.57 2.66
CA ARG A 54 -0.16 -3.92 3.58
C ARG A 54 -1.46 -4.17 2.88
N SER A 55 -2.31 -4.95 3.53
CA SER A 55 -3.73 -5.06 3.24
C SER A 55 -4.51 -5.06 4.54
N GLU A 56 -5.45 -4.13 4.69
CA GLU A 56 -6.18 -3.86 5.93
C GLU A 56 -7.66 -3.61 5.64
N ILE A 57 -8.54 -4.14 6.47
CA ILE A 57 -9.97 -3.83 6.46
C ILE A 57 -10.31 -3.13 7.78
N TYR A 58 -10.81 -1.92 7.68
CA TYR A 58 -11.33 -1.12 8.78
C TYR A 58 -12.84 -1.22 8.79
N ILE A 59 -13.43 -1.55 9.92
CA ILE A 59 -14.87 -1.65 10.10
C ILE A 59 -15.36 -0.77 11.25
N LEU A 60 -16.57 -0.27 11.12
CA LEU A 60 -17.33 0.30 12.21
C LEU A 60 -18.49 -0.66 12.54
N GLY A 61 -18.48 -1.26 13.72
CA GLY A 61 -19.40 -2.32 14.06
C GLY A 61 -19.71 -2.40 15.57
N LYS A 62 -20.43 -3.44 15.97
CA LYS A 62 -20.59 -3.80 17.38
C LYS A 62 -19.25 -4.28 17.94
N LYS A 63 -19.06 -4.10 19.24
CA LYS A 63 -17.85 -4.51 19.94
C LYS A 63 -17.55 -5.98 19.72
N GLY A 64 -16.28 -6.29 19.42
CA GLY A 64 -15.75 -7.66 19.34
C GLY A 64 -16.14 -8.45 18.10
N VAL A 65 -16.79 -7.84 17.08
CA VAL A 65 -17.23 -8.54 15.88
C VAL A 65 -16.06 -8.92 14.94
N ILE A 66 -14.91 -8.30 15.10
CA ILE A 66 -13.82 -8.37 14.13
C ILE A 66 -13.31 -9.79 13.86
N LYS A 67 -13.22 -10.64 14.89
CA LYS A 67 -12.71 -12.01 14.75
C LYS A 67 -13.68 -12.90 13.97
N SER A 68 -14.98 -12.87 14.31
CA SER A 68 -15.99 -13.63 13.56
C SER A 68 -16.14 -13.13 12.12
N PHE A 69 -16.00 -11.83 11.91
CA PHE A 69 -16.00 -11.26 10.56
C PHE A 69 -14.76 -11.69 9.77
N PHE A 70 -13.58 -11.69 10.39
CA PHE A 70 -12.36 -12.20 9.76
C PHE A 70 -12.50 -13.67 9.32
N GLU A 71 -13.06 -14.54 10.17
CA GLU A 71 -13.27 -15.96 9.83
C GLU A 71 -14.12 -16.14 8.57
N GLU A 72 -15.16 -15.34 8.40
CA GLU A 72 -16.00 -15.40 7.22
C GLU A 72 -15.34 -14.70 6.01
N ALA A 73 -14.72 -13.54 6.22
CA ALA A 73 -13.99 -12.82 5.17
C ALA A 73 -12.80 -13.63 4.65
N SER A 74 -12.10 -14.37 5.53
CA SER A 74 -10.96 -15.21 5.14
C SER A 74 -11.35 -16.30 4.14
N LYS A 75 -12.57 -16.81 4.23
CA LYS A 75 -13.10 -17.79 3.26
C LYS A 75 -13.29 -17.16 1.88
N LEU A 76 -13.74 -15.91 1.81
CA LEU A 76 -13.92 -15.20 0.54
C LEU A 76 -12.60 -14.94 -0.20
N PHE A 77 -11.53 -14.71 0.55
CA PHE A 77 -10.21 -14.42 0.00
C PHE A 77 -9.29 -15.64 -0.08
N TYR A 78 -9.81 -16.83 0.23
CA TYR A 78 -9.01 -18.09 0.27
C TYR A 78 -7.77 -17.96 1.18
N LEU A 79 -7.91 -17.26 2.33
CA LEU A 79 -6.82 -16.99 3.27
C LEU A 79 -6.55 -18.16 4.24
N ASN A 80 -7.29 -19.27 4.14
CA ASN A 80 -7.14 -20.41 5.06
C ASN A 80 -5.75 -21.04 5.05
N GLU A 81 -4.97 -20.80 3.99
CA GLU A 81 -3.57 -21.25 3.87
C GLU A 81 -2.58 -20.26 4.54
N ILE A 82 -3.03 -19.07 4.90
CA ILE A 82 -2.20 -18.06 5.55
C ILE A 82 -2.31 -18.25 7.07
N ASN A 83 -1.16 -18.35 7.74
CA ASN A 83 -1.16 -18.51 9.19
C ASN A 83 -1.82 -17.28 9.85
N ILE A 84 -2.80 -17.52 10.72
CA ILE A 84 -3.53 -16.45 11.42
C ILE A 84 -2.60 -15.53 12.24
N SER A 85 -1.46 -16.03 12.68
CA SER A 85 -0.45 -15.24 13.41
C SER A 85 0.16 -14.11 12.56
N GLN A 86 0.00 -14.15 11.24
CA GLN A 86 0.40 -13.06 10.35
C GLN A 86 -0.58 -11.89 10.33
N PHE A 87 -1.81 -12.11 10.83
CA PHE A 87 -2.82 -11.07 10.94
C PHE A 87 -2.76 -10.40 12.30
N TYR A 88 -2.89 -9.08 12.29
CA TYR A 88 -3.14 -8.30 13.50
C TYR A 88 -4.59 -7.84 13.55
N PHE A 89 -5.09 -7.72 14.77
CA PHE A 89 -6.44 -7.29 15.08
C PHE A 89 -6.34 -6.14 16.09
N LEU A 90 -6.90 -4.98 15.74
CA LEU A 90 -6.90 -3.80 16.60
C LEU A 90 -8.33 -3.29 16.76
N GLN A 91 -8.59 -2.68 17.91
CA GLN A 91 -9.92 -2.20 18.26
C GLN A 91 -9.83 -0.83 18.91
N ASP A 92 -10.89 -0.05 18.75
CA ASP A 92 -11.12 1.25 19.40
C ASP A 92 -9.94 2.22 19.25
N GLU A 93 -9.34 2.64 20.33
CA GLU A 93 -8.23 3.60 20.33
C GLU A 93 -7.01 3.07 19.57
N ASP A 94 -6.65 1.79 19.78
CA ASP A 94 -5.51 1.17 19.08
C ASP A 94 -5.74 1.13 17.57
N ALA A 95 -6.98 0.84 17.13
CA ALA A 95 -7.33 0.88 15.71
C ALA A 95 -7.20 2.30 15.12
N PHE A 96 -7.63 3.31 15.87
CA PHE A 96 -7.54 4.70 15.42
C PHE A 96 -6.10 5.20 15.41
N ILE A 97 -5.31 4.89 16.43
CA ILE A 97 -3.88 5.21 16.47
C ILE A 97 -3.15 4.55 15.29
N HIS A 98 -3.43 3.28 15.02
CA HIS A 98 -2.85 2.58 13.88
C HIS A 98 -3.24 3.23 12.55
N MET A 99 -4.51 3.56 12.35
CA MET A 99 -5.01 4.29 11.18
C MET A 99 -4.22 5.60 10.96
N CYS A 100 -3.96 6.36 12.03
CA CYS A 100 -3.17 7.60 11.96
C CYS A 100 -1.71 7.32 11.60
N LYS A 101 -1.07 6.30 12.21
CA LYS A 101 0.31 5.90 11.93
C LYS A 101 0.49 5.47 10.48
N VAL A 102 -0.44 4.68 9.95
CA VAL A 102 -0.45 4.24 8.56
C VAL A 102 -0.60 5.42 7.62
N ALA A 103 -1.64 6.23 7.80
CA ALA A 103 -1.89 7.39 6.94
C ALA A 103 -0.76 8.44 6.98
N ALA A 104 -0.05 8.56 8.11
CA ALA A 104 1.11 9.44 8.24
C ALA A 104 2.40 8.88 7.61
N GLY A 105 2.44 7.58 7.26
CA GLY A 105 3.65 6.90 6.80
C GLY A 105 4.61 6.51 7.92
N ILE A 106 4.17 6.57 9.18
CA ILE A 106 5.00 6.18 10.35
C ILE A 106 5.18 4.67 10.40
N ASP A 107 4.16 3.92 9.95
CA ASP A 107 4.20 2.45 9.88
C ASP A 107 4.58 1.92 8.48
N SER A 108 5.20 2.72 7.65
CA SER A 108 5.71 2.33 6.33
C SER A 108 7.13 1.78 6.38
N GLN A 109 7.55 1.02 5.34
CA GLN A 109 8.95 0.57 5.21
C GLN A 109 9.91 1.74 5.14
N VAL A 110 9.50 2.82 4.46
CA VAL A 110 10.23 4.08 4.42
C VAL A 110 9.46 5.07 5.27
N LEU A 111 10.05 5.47 6.38
CA LEU A 111 9.41 6.39 7.33
C LEU A 111 9.03 7.70 6.64
N GLY A 112 7.76 8.06 6.74
CA GLY A 112 7.25 9.32 6.22
C GLY A 112 7.03 9.37 4.71
N GLU A 113 7.04 8.23 4.01
CA GLU A 113 6.72 8.20 2.58
C GLU A 113 5.38 8.89 2.30
N GLN A 114 5.31 9.64 1.19
CA GLN A 114 4.10 10.40 0.86
C GLN A 114 3.04 9.56 0.14
N GLU A 115 3.46 8.49 -0.50
CA GLU A 115 2.62 7.67 -1.36
C GLU A 115 1.47 7.03 -0.59
N ILE A 116 1.74 6.52 0.63
CA ILE A 116 0.71 5.91 1.48
C ILE A 116 -0.42 6.89 1.82
N PHE A 117 -0.14 8.19 1.98
CA PHE A 117 -1.18 9.18 2.25
C PHE A 117 -2.11 9.37 1.05
N GLY A 118 -1.56 9.32 -0.15
CA GLY A 118 -2.34 9.29 -1.40
C GLY A 118 -3.21 8.04 -1.49
N GLN A 119 -2.61 6.87 -1.28
CA GLN A 119 -3.30 5.58 -1.30
C GLN A 119 -4.41 5.49 -0.26
N TYR A 120 -4.17 6.00 0.96
CA TYR A 120 -5.18 6.09 2.02
C TYR A 120 -6.40 6.93 1.59
N LYS A 121 -6.19 8.10 1.00
CA LYS A 121 -7.29 8.96 0.49
C LYS A 121 -8.06 8.29 -0.64
N ASN A 122 -7.36 7.60 -1.54
CA ASN A 122 -7.97 6.87 -2.65
C ASN A 122 -8.84 5.71 -2.14
N ALA A 123 -8.38 4.97 -1.12
CA ALA A 123 -9.15 3.90 -0.47
C ALA A 123 -10.47 4.42 0.12
N ILE A 124 -10.43 5.56 0.80
CA ILE A 124 -11.65 6.23 1.33
C ILE A 124 -12.58 6.62 0.18
N THR A 125 -12.03 7.24 -0.87
CA THR A 125 -12.83 7.69 -2.01
C THR A 125 -13.51 6.52 -2.70
N LEU A 126 -12.79 5.42 -2.92
CA LEU A 126 -13.34 4.20 -3.51
C LEU A 126 -14.47 3.63 -2.63
N SER A 127 -14.24 3.45 -1.33
CA SER A 127 -15.25 2.87 -0.43
C SER A 127 -16.51 3.74 -0.31
N LYS A 128 -16.37 5.05 -0.48
CA LYS A 128 -17.50 5.98 -0.58
C LYS A 128 -18.25 5.83 -1.89
N SER A 129 -17.57 5.76 -3.02
CA SER A 129 -18.20 5.67 -4.35
C SER A 129 -19.02 4.39 -4.51
N ILE A 130 -18.61 3.29 -3.89
CA ILE A 130 -19.33 2.02 -3.89
C ILE A 130 -20.38 1.91 -2.75
N GLY A 131 -20.52 2.94 -1.91
CA GLY A 131 -21.56 3.02 -0.89
C GLY A 131 -21.37 2.12 0.33
N VAL A 132 -20.15 1.70 0.63
CA VAL A 132 -19.85 0.83 1.80
C VAL A 132 -19.33 1.60 3.00
N MET A 133 -19.06 2.89 2.85
CA MET A 133 -18.56 3.78 3.89
C MET A 133 -19.61 4.83 4.28
N ASP A 134 -20.07 4.77 5.52
CA ASP A 134 -21.01 5.73 6.06
C ASP A 134 -20.33 7.01 6.62
N SER A 135 -21.15 7.99 7.03
CA SER A 135 -20.67 9.26 7.58
C SER A 135 -19.86 9.09 8.88
N ASN A 136 -20.17 8.08 9.70
CA ASN A 136 -19.47 7.88 10.97
C ASN A 136 -18.05 7.36 10.74
N LEU A 137 -17.86 6.33 9.93
CA LEU A 137 -16.51 5.84 9.59
C LEU A 137 -15.73 6.90 8.81
N GLN A 138 -16.40 7.68 7.95
CA GLN A 138 -15.79 8.82 7.26
C GLN A 138 -15.25 9.87 8.25
N ARG A 139 -15.93 10.11 9.38
CA ARG A 139 -15.42 11.05 10.40
C ARG A 139 -14.12 10.55 11.02
N TYR A 140 -13.99 9.24 11.34
CA TYR A 140 -12.72 8.65 11.78
C TYR A 140 -11.62 8.84 10.73
N ALA A 141 -11.90 8.51 9.48
CA ALA A 141 -10.94 8.63 8.39
C ALA A 141 -10.50 10.09 8.14
N ASN A 142 -11.42 11.04 8.18
CA ASN A 142 -11.11 12.46 8.06
C ASN A 142 -10.31 12.98 9.26
N LYS A 143 -10.60 12.48 10.46
CA LYS A 143 -9.84 12.83 11.66
C LYS A 143 -8.41 12.34 11.57
N ALA A 144 -8.17 11.15 11.05
CA ALA A 144 -6.82 10.68 10.75
C ALA A 144 -6.11 11.60 9.73
N ILE A 145 -6.80 12.08 8.68
CA ILE A 145 -6.22 13.05 7.73
C ILE A 145 -5.81 14.36 8.43
N GLU A 146 -6.63 14.86 9.37
CA GLU A 146 -6.26 16.06 10.16
C GLU A 146 -5.01 15.81 11.02
N VAL A 147 -4.95 14.65 11.68
CA VAL A 147 -3.77 14.24 12.48
C VAL A 147 -2.53 14.17 11.60
N VAL A 148 -2.62 13.54 10.43
CA VAL A 148 -1.50 13.44 9.47
C VAL A 148 -0.99 14.84 9.07
N ARG A 149 -1.90 15.76 8.77
CA ARG A 149 -1.51 17.15 8.43
C ARG A 149 -0.75 17.80 9.58
N LYS A 150 -1.25 17.69 10.82
CA LYS A 150 -0.57 18.24 12.01
C LYS A 150 0.79 17.60 12.25
N VAL A 151 0.89 16.27 12.13
CA VAL A 151 2.16 15.55 12.27
C VAL A 151 3.17 16.05 11.23
N ARG A 152 2.78 16.12 9.96
CA ARG A 152 3.66 16.58 8.87
C ARG A 152 4.07 18.06 8.99
N THR A 153 3.20 18.91 9.55
CA THR A 153 3.51 20.33 9.77
C THR A 153 4.44 20.54 10.97
N ASN A 154 4.25 19.76 12.05
CA ASN A 154 4.93 19.99 13.32
C ASN A 154 6.16 19.09 13.51
N THR A 155 6.49 18.22 12.56
CA THR A 155 7.64 17.32 12.63
C THR A 155 8.36 17.26 11.30
N ASN A 156 9.55 16.66 11.29
CA ASN A 156 10.31 16.40 10.06
C ASN A 156 9.81 15.18 9.26
N ILE A 157 8.69 14.58 9.66
CA ILE A 157 8.08 13.45 8.92
C ILE A 157 7.54 13.98 7.60
N GLY A 158 8.11 13.51 6.50
CA GLY A 158 7.77 13.97 5.16
C GLY A 158 8.52 15.19 4.67
N VAL A 159 9.45 15.75 5.47
CA VAL A 159 10.47 16.70 4.98
C VAL A 159 11.53 15.88 4.24
N ASN A 160 11.64 16.06 2.93
CA ASN A 160 12.44 15.21 2.03
C ASN A 160 12.04 13.73 2.06
N PRO A 161 10.79 13.40 1.72
CA PRO A 161 10.33 12.02 1.74
C PRO A 161 11.16 11.22 0.73
N LEU A 162 11.95 10.30 1.24
CA LEU A 162 12.62 9.32 0.42
C LEU A 162 11.57 8.31 -0.02
N SER A 163 11.13 8.39 -1.27
CA SER A 163 10.49 7.24 -1.90
C SER A 163 11.51 6.09 -1.98
N ILE A 164 11.06 4.85 -2.16
CA ILE A 164 11.98 3.71 -2.37
C ILE A 164 12.92 4.03 -3.54
N SER A 165 12.42 4.67 -4.60
CA SER A 165 13.24 5.13 -5.72
C SER A 165 14.26 6.20 -5.31
N GLY A 166 13.90 7.13 -4.45
CA GLY A 166 14.82 8.14 -3.90
C GLY A 166 15.88 7.55 -2.97
N LEU A 167 15.50 6.53 -2.17
CA LEU A 167 16.43 5.79 -1.31
C LEU A 167 17.43 4.98 -2.16
N SER A 168 16.97 4.34 -3.23
CA SER A 168 17.84 3.62 -4.16
C SER A 168 18.91 4.53 -4.77
N LEU A 169 18.53 5.75 -5.19
CA LEU A 169 19.47 6.76 -5.70
C LEU A 169 20.49 7.20 -4.63
N LYS A 170 20.04 7.36 -3.38
CA LYS A 170 20.93 7.71 -2.27
C LYS A 170 21.95 6.60 -2.00
N LEU A 171 21.52 5.35 -2.05
CA LEU A 171 22.40 4.18 -1.91
C LEU A 171 23.43 4.11 -3.04
N ILE A 172 22.99 4.28 -4.29
CA ILE A 172 23.88 4.31 -5.46
C ILE A 172 24.93 5.41 -5.30
N LYS A 173 24.55 6.61 -4.89
CA LYS A 173 25.48 7.72 -4.62
C LYS A 173 26.45 7.45 -3.46
N ASN A 174 26.07 6.67 -2.48
CA ASN A 174 26.94 6.31 -1.36
C ASN A 174 27.97 5.23 -1.76
N ILE A 175 27.63 4.40 -2.76
CA ILE A 175 28.49 3.29 -3.20
C ILE A 175 29.42 3.74 -4.34
N PHE A 176 28.95 4.59 -5.23
CA PHE A 176 29.69 5.03 -6.41
C PHE A 176 29.98 6.54 -6.33
N GLU A 177 31.22 6.94 -6.49
CA GLU A 177 31.63 8.36 -6.51
C GLU A 177 30.90 9.14 -7.62
N ASN A 178 30.78 8.52 -8.79
CA ASN A 178 30.07 9.11 -9.93
C ASN A 178 28.99 8.15 -10.50
N PRO A 179 27.75 8.23 -10.00
CA PRO A 179 26.68 7.37 -10.49
C PRO A 179 26.31 7.56 -11.96
N ILE A 180 26.65 8.71 -12.56
CA ILE A 180 26.28 9.04 -13.95
C ILE A 180 26.97 8.14 -14.95
N ASP A 181 28.20 7.73 -14.64
CA ASP A 181 29.02 6.89 -15.52
C ASP A 181 28.78 5.39 -15.33
N GLN A 182 27.86 5.02 -14.44
CA GLN A 182 27.57 3.61 -14.15
C GLN A 182 26.60 3.01 -15.17
N LYS A 183 26.81 1.73 -15.47
CA LYS A 183 25.86 0.89 -16.21
C LYS A 183 24.87 0.28 -15.22
N ILE A 184 23.59 0.60 -15.35
CA ILE A 184 22.57 0.19 -14.41
C ILE A 184 21.63 -0.81 -15.07
N LEU A 185 21.48 -1.97 -14.43
CA LEU A 185 20.48 -2.97 -14.79
C LEU A 185 19.34 -2.95 -13.76
N VAL A 186 18.12 -2.75 -14.25
CA VAL A 186 16.89 -2.81 -13.44
C VAL A 186 16.15 -4.11 -13.75
N ILE A 187 15.95 -4.92 -12.73
CA ILE A 187 15.20 -6.18 -12.84
C ILE A 187 13.76 -5.95 -12.40
N GLY A 188 12.85 -6.00 -13.37
CA GLY A 188 11.43 -5.67 -13.24
C GLY A 188 11.04 -4.41 -14.01
N ALA A 189 9.77 -4.31 -14.41
CA ALA A 189 9.20 -3.17 -15.13
C ALA A 189 7.85 -2.72 -14.54
N GLY A 190 7.65 -2.94 -13.22
CA GLY A 190 6.51 -2.44 -12.45
C GLY A 190 6.62 -0.92 -12.23
N SER A 191 5.61 -0.32 -11.59
CA SER A 191 5.57 1.12 -11.32
C SER A 191 6.82 1.60 -10.57
N LEU A 192 7.23 0.89 -9.53
CA LEU A 192 8.43 1.22 -8.75
C LEU A 192 9.70 1.23 -9.60
N ALA A 193 9.88 0.22 -10.47
CA ALA A 193 11.03 0.15 -11.36
C ALA A 193 11.04 1.32 -12.36
N GLN A 194 9.87 1.69 -12.90
CA GLN A 194 9.72 2.84 -13.78
C GLN A 194 10.09 4.14 -13.07
N ASP A 195 9.68 4.33 -11.82
CA ASP A 195 10.02 5.52 -11.02
C ASP A 195 11.53 5.58 -10.72
N VAL A 196 12.16 4.44 -10.41
CA VAL A 196 13.63 4.36 -10.25
C VAL A 196 14.33 4.75 -11.55
N ILE A 197 13.92 4.21 -12.68
CA ILE A 197 14.50 4.50 -14.00
C ILE A 197 14.36 5.99 -14.34
N LYS A 198 13.16 6.57 -14.17
CA LYS A 198 12.91 7.99 -14.40
C LYS A 198 13.80 8.87 -13.52
N ASN A 199 13.92 8.52 -12.26
CA ASN A 199 14.76 9.28 -11.32
C ASN A 199 16.25 9.18 -11.66
N LEU A 200 16.74 8.01 -12.04
CA LEU A 200 18.12 7.82 -12.52
C LEU A 200 18.39 8.66 -13.77
N TYR A 201 17.51 8.60 -14.76
CA TYR A 201 17.62 9.36 -16.00
C TYR A 201 17.64 10.87 -15.72
N ASN A 202 16.73 11.38 -14.86
CA ASN A 202 16.67 12.79 -14.47
C ASN A 202 17.93 13.25 -13.70
N LYS A 203 18.67 12.32 -13.09
CA LYS A 203 19.96 12.60 -12.45
C LYS A 203 21.17 12.48 -13.39
N GLY A 204 20.94 12.20 -14.66
CA GLY A 204 21.98 12.19 -15.68
C GLY A 204 22.49 10.80 -16.07
N VAL A 205 22.05 9.73 -15.41
CA VAL A 205 22.41 8.36 -15.83
C VAL A 205 21.80 8.05 -17.18
N ARG A 206 22.62 7.53 -18.11
CA ARG A 206 22.18 7.25 -19.50
C ARG A 206 22.25 5.79 -19.89
N ASP A 207 23.20 5.01 -19.34
CA ASP A 207 23.27 3.56 -19.61
C ASP A 207 22.40 2.81 -18.60
N ILE A 208 21.08 2.80 -18.89
CA ILE A 208 20.07 2.11 -18.08
C ILE A 208 19.43 1.03 -18.94
N ARG A 209 19.48 -0.21 -18.46
CA ARG A 209 18.80 -1.36 -19.07
C ARG A 209 17.75 -1.91 -18.12
N ALA A 210 16.64 -2.37 -18.66
CA ALA A 210 15.60 -3.04 -17.90
C ALA A 210 15.34 -4.44 -18.44
N VAL A 211 15.13 -5.39 -17.56
CA VAL A 211 14.67 -6.75 -17.90
C VAL A 211 13.41 -7.09 -17.12
N ASN A 212 12.50 -7.81 -17.75
CA ASN A 212 11.23 -8.22 -17.14
C ASN A 212 10.80 -9.58 -17.72
N ARG A 213 9.85 -10.26 -17.08
CA ARG A 213 9.29 -11.53 -17.60
C ARG A 213 8.69 -11.37 -19.00
N SER A 214 8.03 -10.26 -19.26
CA SER A 214 7.48 -9.88 -20.56
C SER A 214 8.09 -8.57 -21.02
N VAL A 215 8.19 -8.37 -22.33
CA VAL A 215 8.61 -7.10 -22.92
C VAL A 215 7.62 -6.02 -22.51
N LYS A 216 8.14 -4.89 -22.01
CA LYS A 216 7.34 -3.75 -21.58
C LYS A 216 8.04 -2.45 -21.96
N GLU A 217 7.29 -1.53 -22.52
CA GLU A 217 7.75 -0.18 -22.76
C GLU A 217 7.70 0.64 -21.47
N ILE A 218 8.75 1.39 -21.19
CA ILE A 218 8.89 2.28 -20.04
C ILE A 218 9.12 3.68 -20.58
N ILE A 219 8.10 4.52 -20.54
CA ILE A 219 8.15 5.91 -20.99
C ILE A 219 8.83 6.73 -19.89
N ILE A 220 9.96 7.35 -20.21
CA ILE A 220 10.75 8.17 -19.29
C ILE A 220 10.40 9.66 -19.46
N SER A 221 10.25 10.13 -20.70
CA SER A 221 9.83 11.48 -21.06
C SER A 221 9.04 11.43 -22.37
N ASP A 222 8.47 12.55 -22.80
CA ASP A 222 7.69 12.64 -24.05
C ASP A 222 8.47 12.22 -25.29
N SER A 223 9.80 12.25 -25.24
CA SER A 223 10.70 11.94 -26.36
C SER A 223 11.64 10.76 -26.11
N PHE A 224 11.59 10.12 -24.95
CA PHE A 224 12.51 9.05 -24.60
C PHE A 224 11.85 7.96 -23.74
N GLY A 225 12.00 6.74 -24.17
CA GLY A 225 11.60 5.54 -23.44
C GLY A 225 12.63 4.43 -23.61
N ILE A 226 12.56 3.42 -22.76
CA ILE A 226 13.32 2.17 -22.92
C ILE A 226 12.35 1.00 -22.98
N VAL A 227 12.73 -0.03 -23.74
CA VAL A 227 11.97 -1.29 -23.80
C VAL A 227 12.70 -2.32 -22.96
N SER A 228 11.98 -2.96 -22.03
CA SER A 228 12.57 -4.03 -21.23
C SER A 228 12.81 -5.28 -22.07
N SER A 229 13.98 -5.90 -21.91
CA SER A 229 14.29 -7.19 -22.52
C SER A 229 13.66 -8.34 -21.70
N PRO A 230 13.38 -9.50 -22.31
CA PRO A 230 12.99 -10.69 -21.57
C PRO A 230 14.05 -11.11 -20.54
N LEU A 231 13.61 -11.62 -19.40
CA LEU A 231 14.52 -12.05 -18.32
C LEU A 231 15.50 -13.15 -18.78
N SER A 232 15.10 -13.96 -19.76
CA SER A 232 15.94 -14.99 -20.39
C SER A 232 17.21 -14.46 -21.07
N THR A 233 17.25 -13.17 -21.40
CA THR A 233 18.44 -12.55 -22.04
C THR A 233 19.56 -12.21 -21.04
N LEU A 234 19.35 -12.41 -19.73
CA LEU A 234 20.39 -12.18 -18.73
C LEU A 234 21.54 -13.20 -18.77
N HIS A 235 21.36 -14.32 -19.45
CA HIS A 235 22.35 -15.41 -19.54
C HIS A 235 23.05 -15.46 -20.93
N SER A 236 22.78 -14.52 -21.79
CA SER A 236 23.44 -14.31 -23.09
C SER A 236 24.34 -13.06 -23.00
#